data_b234f9796124dcd94fd3246a9338d3fc
#
_entry.id   b234f9796124dcd94fd3246a9338d3fc
#
_cell.length_a   1.000
_cell.length_b   1.000
_cell.length_c   1.000
_cell.angle_alpha   90.00
_cell.angle_beta   90.00
_cell.angle_gamma   90.00
#
_symmetry.space_group_name_H-M   'P 1'
#
loop_
_entity.id
_entity.type
_entity.pdbx_description
1 polymer ?
#
loop_
_entity_poly.entity_id
_entity_poly.type
_entity_poly.pdbx_seq_one_letter_code
_entity_poly.pdbx_strand_id
1 'polypeptide(L)'
;MRKTMLFVAACLLSLAASAQVLEVVSMQQLPIAAQADMKVAGISPAGDYILLTTGSNQGLQRYDLESQALTTITDAAGAGYNVQVSNDGQEIVYRETSFDRNQMRQNKIVRLNMYNQRQHVVARNQRDLKHMATSDNLTTVSIKDRLIVLKRNGLTTTLAPNGSRLSYIWPSVSPHGTQLCYYVCGNGCWVSNIDGSNPQYIAHACRAAQWYDNNTIVAMADEDDGHFMTASRIVAYTLDGKMQVLTNDSMIAVEPYAANGAVVFSTLDGEVYMLNVK
;
A
#
# COMPACT_ATOMS: atom_id res chain seq x y z
N MET A 1 69.82 -14.53 20.51
CA MET A 1 68.40 -14.90 20.66
C MET A 1 67.54 -13.67 20.39
N ARG A 2 66.99 -13.54 19.18
CA ARG A 2 66.09 -12.45 18.80
C ARG A 2 64.66 -12.94 19.00
N LYS A 3 63.88 -12.29 19.88
CA LYS A 3 62.47 -12.55 20.07
C LYS A 3 61.67 -11.77 19.04
N THR A 4 61.03 -12.48 18.11
CA THR A 4 60.12 -11.93 17.12
C THR A 4 58.74 -11.78 17.79
N MET A 5 58.30 -10.54 18.00
CA MET A 5 56.95 -10.24 18.45
C MET A 5 56.00 -10.28 17.26
N LEU A 6 55.07 -11.22 17.27
CA LEU A 6 53.98 -11.30 16.31
C LEU A 6 52.86 -10.34 16.76
N PHE A 7 52.66 -9.25 16.00
CA PHE A 7 51.46 -8.42 16.16
C PHE A 7 50.30 -9.05 15.41
N VAL A 8 49.31 -9.58 16.13
CA VAL A 8 48.02 -9.97 15.57
C VAL A 8 47.12 -8.74 15.51
N ALA A 9 46.96 -8.17 14.35
CA ALA A 9 46.00 -7.10 14.13
C ALA A 9 44.59 -7.74 14.02
N ALA A 10 43.80 -7.59 15.09
CA ALA A 10 42.37 -7.94 15.07
C ALA A 10 41.64 -6.86 14.27
N CYS A 11 41.30 -7.15 13.02
CA CYS A 11 40.30 -6.37 12.27
C CYS A 11 38.93 -6.58 12.91
N LEU A 12 38.49 -5.63 13.71
CA LEU A 12 37.10 -5.48 14.10
C LEU A 12 36.30 -5.04 12.85
N LEU A 13 35.76 -5.99 12.16
CA LEU A 13 34.65 -5.74 11.20
C LEU A 13 33.45 -5.28 12.05
N SER A 14 33.22 -3.98 12.12
CA SER A 14 31.98 -3.43 12.58
C SER A 14 30.89 -3.81 11.55
N LEU A 15 30.19 -4.92 11.78
CA LEU A 15 28.90 -5.17 11.19
C LEU A 15 27.99 -4.02 11.67
N ALA A 16 27.73 -3.06 10.80
CA ALA A 16 26.64 -2.11 11.01
C ALA A 16 25.37 -2.95 11.09
N ALA A 17 24.89 -3.22 12.31
CA ALA A 17 23.57 -3.79 12.51
C ALA A 17 22.59 -2.77 11.95
N SER A 18 22.01 -3.05 10.78
CA SER A 18 20.87 -2.30 10.30
C SER A 18 19.80 -2.35 11.40
N ALA A 19 19.28 -1.20 11.82
CA ALA A 19 18.27 -1.17 12.85
C ALA A 19 17.05 -1.96 12.34
N GLN A 20 16.71 -3.05 13.02
CA GLN A 20 15.55 -3.85 12.73
C GLN A 20 14.30 -2.99 12.99
N VAL A 21 13.46 -2.84 11.99
CA VAL A 21 12.19 -2.08 12.04
C VAL A 21 11.04 -3.04 12.31
N LEU A 22 11.02 -4.17 11.58
CA LEU A 22 10.08 -5.27 11.72
C LEU A 22 10.86 -6.59 11.78
N GLU A 23 10.50 -7.47 12.70
CA GLU A 23 11.04 -8.83 12.73
C GLU A 23 10.33 -9.67 11.67
N VAL A 24 11.03 -10.03 10.58
CA VAL A 24 10.49 -10.96 9.58
C VAL A 24 10.61 -12.38 10.13
N VAL A 25 9.47 -12.95 10.50
CA VAL A 25 9.38 -14.32 11.06
C VAL A 25 9.41 -15.36 9.96
N SER A 26 8.68 -15.13 8.87
CA SER A 26 8.65 -16.01 7.71
C SER A 26 8.20 -15.26 6.45
N MET A 27 8.60 -15.79 5.30
CA MET A 27 8.08 -15.40 3.98
C MET A 27 7.56 -16.65 3.28
N GLN A 28 6.37 -16.60 2.73
CA GLN A 28 5.77 -17.70 1.99
C GLN A 28 5.05 -17.19 0.75
N GLN A 29 5.17 -17.96 -0.32
CA GLN A 29 4.32 -17.81 -1.50
C GLN A 29 2.95 -18.38 -1.16
N LEU A 30 1.89 -17.64 -1.44
CA LEU A 30 0.53 -18.14 -1.26
C LEU A 30 0.16 -19.09 -2.41
N PRO A 31 -0.58 -20.20 -2.15
CA PRO A 31 -0.94 -21.19 -3.15
C PRO A 31 -2.08 -20.70 -4.06
N ILE A 32 -1.91 -19.50 -4.57
CA ILE A 32 -2.82 -18.89 -5.55
C ILE A 32 -2.21 -19.18 -6.93
N ALA A 33 -3.03 -19.72 -7.83
CA ALA A 33 -2.56 -19.99 -9.19
C ALA A 33 -2.08 -18.65 -9.81
N ALA A 34 -0.79 -18.59 -10.09
CA ALA A 34 -0.20 -17.42 -10.70
C ALA A 34 -0.91 -17.17 -12.04
N GLN A 35 -1.55 -16.02 -12.15
CA GLN A 35 -2.03 -15.50 -13.42
C GLN A 35 -1.09 -14.36 -13.79
N ALA A 36 -0.63 -14.35 -15.03
CA ALA A 36 0.14 -13.21 -15.52
C ALA A 36 -0.65 -11.93 -15.15
N ASP A 37 0.02 -11.00 -14.50
CA ASP A 37 -0.54 -9.72 -14.05
C ASP A 37 -1.47 -9.74 -12.81
N MET A 38 -1.57 -10.84 -12.05
CA MET A 38 -2.29 -10.82 -10.77
C MET A 38 -1.55 -9.95 -9.75
N LYS A 39 -2.32 -9.19 -8.97
CA LYS A 39 -1.76 -8.36 -7.89
C LYS A 39 -2.67 -8.26 -6.69
N VAL A 40 -2.07 -7.94 -5.56
CA VAL A 40 -2.79 -7.60 -4.33
C VAL A 40 -3.48 -6.24 -4.50
N ALA A 41 -4.73 -6.16 -4.06
CA ALA A 41 -5.55 -4.94 -4.06
C ALA A 41 -5.90 -4.48 -2.62
N GLY A 42 -5.58 -5.27 -1.61
CA GLY A 42 -5.83 -4.95 -0.22
C GLY A 42 -5.63 -6.15 0.71
N ILE A 43 -5.62 -5.87 2.00
CA ILE A 43 -5.64 -6.85 3.08
C ILE A 43 -6.65 -6.41 4.14
N SER A 44 -7.31 -7.36 4.79
CA SER A 44 -8.17 -7.05 5.93
C SER A 44 -7.35 -6.59 7.13
N PRO A 45 -7.85 -5.70 7.97
CA PRO A 45 -7.15 -5.26 9.18
C PRO A 45 -6.81 -6.39 10.16
N ALA A 46 -7.64 -7.45 10.18
CA ALA A 46 -7.39 -8.63 10.99
C ALA A 46 -6.34 -9.58 10.38
N GLY A 47 -6.00 -9.42 9.10
CA GLY A 47 -5.10 -10.30 8.38
C GLY A 47 -5.73 -11.68 8.07
N ASP A 48 -7.05 -11.77 7.94
CA ASP A 48 -7.79 -13.02 7.68
C ASP A 48 -8.09 -13.24 6.20
N TYR A 49 -8.11 -12.17 5.38
CA TYR A 49 -8.24 -12.28 3.93
C TYR A 49 -7.44 -11.22 3.19
N ILE A 50 -7.13 -11.49 1.95
CA ILE A 50 -6.58 -10.53 1.00
C ILE A 50 -7.53 -10.34 -0.17
N LEU A 51 -7.42 -9.18 -0.79
CA LEU A 51 -8.11 -8.84 -2.02
C LEU A 51 -7.13 -8.90 -3.19
N LEU A 52 -7.55 -9.51 -4.28
CA LEU A 52 -6.76 -9.70 -5.48
C LEU A 52 -7.44 -9.09 -6.69
N THR A 53 -6.65 -8.62 -7.64
CA THR A 53 -7.10 -8.08 -8.93
C THR A 53 -6.06 -8.37 -10.01
N THR A 54 -6.31 -7.98 -11.25
CA THR A 54 -5.31 -8.03 -12.31
C THR A 54 -4.49 -6.74 -12.39
N GLY A 55 -3.39 -6.74 -13.12
CA GLY A 55 -2.56 -5.56 -13.36
C GLY A 55 -3.33 -4.37 -13.97
N SER A 56 -4.34 -4.65 -14.78
CA SER A 56 -5.27 -3.65 -15.33
C SER A 56 -6.38 -3.22 -14.36
N ASN A 57 -6.38 -3.74 -13.13
CA ASN A 57 -7.43 -3.58 -12.12
C ASN A 57 -8.79 -4.12 -12.54
N GLN A 58 -8.81 -5.12 -13.42
CA GLN A 58 -10.00 -5.83 -13.85
C GLN A 58 -10.40 -6.86 -12.79
N GLY A 59 -11.65 -6.80 -12.34
CA GLY A 59 -12.19 -7.70 -11.34
C GLY A 59 -11.67 -7.45 -9.92
N LEU A 60 -12.30 -8.11 -8.97
CA LEU A 60 -11.91 -8.16 -7.57
C LEU A 60 -12.25 -9.54 -7.00
N GLN A 61 -11.29 -10.17 -6.36
CA GLN A 61 -11.43 -11.48 -5.72
C GLN A 61 -11.02 -11.37 -4.26
N ARG A 62 -11.64 -12.20 -3.41
CA ARG A 62 -11.23 -12.42 -2.02
C ARG A 62 -10.53 -13.78 -1.92
N TYR A 63 -9.34 -13.78 -1.35
CA TYR A 63 -8.65 -14.98 -0.93
C TYR A 63 -8.63 -15.05 0.59
N ASP A 64 -9.25 -16.07 1.15
CA ASP A 64 -9.31 -16.33 2.59
C ASP A 64 -8.04 -17.06 3.03
N LEU A 65 -7.33 -16.53 4.03
CA LEU A 65 -6.01 -17.02 4.40
C LEU A 65 -6.05 -18.32 5.21
N GLU A 66 -7.15 -18.60 5.93
CA GLU A 66 -7.30 -19.82 6.70
C GLU A 66 -7.74 -21.00 5.82
N SER A 67 -8.83 -20.81 5.09
CA SER A 67 -9.40 -21.87 4.23
C SER A 67 -8.75 -21.98 2.87
N GLN A 68 -7.91 -21.01 2.48
CA GLN A 68 -7.29 -20.88 1.15
C GLN A 68 -8.33 -20.80 0.01
N ALA A 69 -9.55 -20.41 0.31
CA ALA A 69 -10.62 -20.29 -0.66
C ALA A 69 -10.52 -18.97 -1.43
N LEU A 70 -10.60 -19.06 -2.76
CA LEU A 70 -10.67 -17.91 -3.67
C LEU A 70 -12.11 -17.72 -4.12
N THR A 71 -12.67 -16.52 -3.89
CA THR A 71 -14.05 -16.17 -4.21
C THR A 71 -14.09 -14.88 -5.04
N THR A 72 -14.78 -14.91 -6.18
CA THR A 72 -14.99 -13.72 -7.01
C THR A 72 -16.01 -12.80 -6.36
N ILE A 73 -15.65 -11.53 -6.18
CA ILE A 73 -16.54 -10.45 -5.72
C ILE A 73 -17.24 -9.81 -6.92
N THR A 74 -16.46 -9.45 -7.94
CA THR A 74 -16.96 -8.83 -9.18
C THR A 74 -15.94 -8.96 -10.30
N ASP A 75 -16.41 -9.01 -11.55
CA ASP A 75 -15.56 -8.98 -12.75
C ASP A 75 -15.49 -7.57 -13.38
N ALA A 76 -16.02 -6.56 -12.69
CA ALA A 76 -16.13 -5.21 -13.24
C ALA A 76 -14.75 -4.57 -13.48
N ALA A 77 -14.64 -3.82 -14.58
CA ALA A 77 -13.45 -3.06 -14.91
C ALA A 77 -13.16 -2.01 -13.81
N GLY A 78 -11.91 -1.89 -13.44
CA GLY A 78 -11.43 -0.94 -12.45
C GLY A 78 -11.75 -1.28 -11.00
N ALA A 79 -12.35 -2.45 -10.73
CA ALA A 79 -12.77 -2.84 -9.37
C ALA A 79 -11.59 -2.99 -8.40
N GLY A 80 -10.43 -3.42 -8.87
CA GLY A 80 -9.22 -3.55 -8.05
C GLY A 80 -8.47 -2.26 -7.80
N TYR A 81 -8.87 -1.15 -8.42
CA TYR A 81 -8.14 0.10 -8.24
C TYR A 81 -8.50 0.76 -6.91
N ASN A 82 -7.52 0.83 -6.01
CA ASN A 82 -7.58 1.55 -4.75
C ASN A 82 -8.81 1.17 -3.90
N VAL A 83 -8.99 -0.13 -3.72
CA VAL A 83 -10.02 -0.68 -2.86
C VAL A 83 -9.78 -0.22 -1.43
N GLN A 84 -10.84 0.17 -0.75
CA GLN A 84 -10.79 0.52 0.66
C GLN A 84 -11.44 -0.59 1.47
N VAL A 85 -10.79 -0.98 2.56
CA VAL A 85 -11.31 -1.93 3.53
C VAL A 85 -11.64 -1.19 4.82
N SER A 86 -12.79 -1.46 5.43
CA SER A 86 -13.17 -0.85 6.71
C SER A 86 -12.24 -1.32 7.84
N ASN A 87 -12.15 -0.52 8.91
CA ASN A 87 -11.28 -0.82 10.05
C ASN A 87 -11.63 -2.14 10.77
N ASP A 88 -12.88 -2.60 10.65
CA ASP A 88 -13.33 -3.88 11.17
C ASP A 88 -13.25 -5.02 10.13
N GLY A 89 -12.80 -4.74 8.90
CA GLY A 89 -12.72 -5.71 7.81
C GLY A 89 -14.07 -6.16 7.23
N GLN A 90 -15.19 -5.61 7.72
CA GLN A 90 -16.52 -6.10 7.34
C GLN A 90 -17.04 -5.53 6.04
N GLU A 91 -16.52 -4.38 5.63
CA GLU A 91 -16.97 -3.71 4.43
C GLU A 91 -15.79 -3.35 3.53
N ILE A 92 -16.04 -3.39 2.23
CA ILE A 92 -15.13 -2.84 1.24
C ILE A 92 -15.83 -1.80 0.39
N VAL A 93 -15.07 -0.82 -0.09
CA VAL A 93 -15.52 0.12 -1.12
C VAL A 93 -14.63 -0.01 -2.33
N TYR A 94 -15.23 -0.22 -3.46
CA TYR A 94 -14.57 -0.33 -4.75
C TYR A 94 -15.35 0.43 -5.83
N ARG A 95 -14.74 0.60 -6.97
CA ARG A 95 -15.40 1.22 -8.11
C ARG A 95 -15.73 0.20 -9.19
N GLU A 96 -16.71 0.51 -10.00
CA GLU A 96 -16.94 -0.15 -11.28
C GLU A 96 -16.86 0.90 -12.38
N THR A 97 -16.05 0.63 -13.37
CA THR A 97 -15.82 1.54 -14.50
C THR A 97 -16.64 1.09 -15.72
N SER A 98 -17.33 2.02 -16.34
CA SER A 98 -18.02 1.83 -17.60
C SER A 98 -17.77 3.05 -18.51
N PHE A 99 -18.19 2.95 -19.76
CA PHE A 99 -18.11 4.06 -20.71
C PHE A 99 -19.52 4.40 -21.20
N ASP A 100 -19.82 5.67 -21.28
CA ASP A 100 -21.06 6.15 -21.83
C ASP A 100 -21.06 6.11 -23.39
N ARG A 101 -22.16 6.55 -24.00
CA ARG A 101 -22.30 6.56 -25.47
C ARG A 101 -21.25 7.43 -26.18
N ASN A 102 -20.67 8.39 -25.48
CA ASN A 102 -19.63 9.29 -25.98
C ASN A 102 -18.21 8.79 -25.63
N GLN A 103 -18.05 7.52 -25.23
CA GLN A 103 -16.79 6.93 -24.78
C GLN A 103 -16.18 7.63 -23.55
N MET A 104 -16.99 8.37 -22.79
CA MET A 104 -16.54 9.02 -21.57
C MET A 104 -16.62 8.04 -20.39
N ARG A 105 -15.52 7.92 -19.68
CA ARG A 105 -15.44 7.06 -18.50
C ARG A 105 -16.40 7.51 -17.41
N GLN A 106 -17.16 6.57 -16.89
CA GLN A 106 -18.08 6.72 -15.77
C GLN A 106 -17.70 5.70 -14.69
N ASN A 107 -17.60 6.14 -13.45
CA ASN A 107 -17.33 5.27 -12.32
C ASN A 107 -18.57 5.23 -11.42
N LYS A 108 -18.94 4.04 -11.03
CA LYS A 108 -19.89 3.76 -9.96
C LYS A 108 -19.12 3.31 -8.74
N ILE A 109 -19.36 3.90 -7.58
CA ILE A 109 -18.75 3.50 -6.32
C ILE A 109 -19.72 2.57 -5.59
N VAL A 110 -19.22 1.40 -5.25
CA VAL A 110 -19.97 0.33 -4.59
C VAL A 110 -19.39 0.07 -3.23
N ARG A 111 -20.25 -0.01 -2.22
CA ARG A 111 -19.95 -0.50 -0.89
C ARG A 111 -20.51 -1.91 -0.77
N LEU A 112 -19.71 -2.85 -0.37
CA LEU A 112 -20.07 -4.25 -0.18
C LEU A 112 -19.80 -4.66 1.24
N ASN A 113 -20.81 -5.24 1.91
CA ASN A 113 -20.59 -5.95 3.17
C ASN A 113 -20.11 -7.37 2.88
N MET A 114 -18.94 -7.72 3.41
CA MET A 114 -18.23 -8.96 3.10
C MET A 114 -18.88 -10.22 3.71
N TYR A 115 -19.72 -10.08 4.73
CA TYR A 115 -20.40 -11.21 5.37
C TYR A 115 -21.73 -11.55 4.70
N ASN A 116 -22.60 -10.55 4.52
CA ASN A 116 -23.96 -10.77 4.02
C ASN A 116 -24.12 -10.46 2.53
N GLN A 117 -23.03 -10.07 1.86
CA GLN A 117 -22.95 -9.76 0.44
C GLN A 117 -23.89 -8.62 -0.03
N ARG A 118 -24.36 -7.80 0.92
CA ARG A 118 -25.20 -6.63 0.59
C ARG A 118 -24.36 -5.55 -0.06
N GLN A 119 -24.83 -5.11 -1.21
CA GLN A 119 -24.20 -4.04 -1.99
C GLN A 119 -25.05 -2.77 -1.94
N HIS A 120 -24.35 -1.63 -1.79
CA HIS A 120 -24.95 -0.30 -1.90
C HIS A 120 -24.17 0.55 -2.89
N VAL A 121 -24.87 1.18 -3.83
CA VAL A 121 -24.25 2.15 -4.72
C VAL A 121 -24.15 3.48 -3.98
N VAL A 122 -22.93 3.87 -3.64
CA VAL A 122 -22.64 5.08 -2.87
C VAL A 122 -22.61 6.32 -3.76
N ALA A 123 -22.11 6.16 -4.98
CA ALA A 123 -22.05 7.24 -5.96
C ALA A 123 -22.14 6.71 -7.39
N ARG A 124 -22.69 7.52 -8.30
CA ARG A 124 -22.79 7.21 -9.75
C ARG A 124 -22.19 8.36 -10.57
N ASN A 125 -21.82 8.05 -11.80
CA ASN A 125 -21.36 9.02 -12.80
C ASN A 125 -20.20 9.89 -12.31
N GLN A 126 -19.27 9.29 -11.56
CA GLN A 126 -18.07 9.97 -11.09
C GLN A 126 -16.97 9.83 -12.16
N ARG A 127 -16.50 10.95 -12.72
CA ARG A 127 -15.30 10.97 -13.58
C ARG A 127 -14.03 10.82 -12.77
N ASP A 128 -13.98 11.45 -11.59
CA ASP A 128 -12.84 11.41 -10.72
C ASP A 128 -12.87 10.19 -9.82
N LEU A 129 -11.68 9.73 -9.46
CA LEU A 129 -11.48 8.66 -8.50
C LEU A 129 -11.64 9.23 -7.09
N LYS A 130 -12.84 9.19 -6.57
CA LYS A 130 -13.06 9.50 -5.16
C LYS A 130 -12.97 8.21 -4.37
N HIS A 131 -11.99 8.15 -3.48
CA HIS A 131 -11.90 7.10 -2.49
C HIS A 131 -12.84 7.46 -1.34
N MET A 132 -13.61 6.47 -0.91
CA MET A 132 -14.46 6.62 0.26
C MET A 132 -14.00 5.60 1.28
N ALA A 133 -13.65 6.06 2.48
CA ALA A 133 -13.49 5.15 3.59
C ALA A 133 -14.82 4.49 3.90
N THR A 134 -14.76 3.22 4.24
CA THR A 134 -15.91 2.42 4.61
C THR A 134 -16.25 2.52 6.09
N SER A 135 -15.30 2.97 6.92
CA SER A 135 -15.50 3.10 8.35
C SER A 135 -16.40 4.28 8.71
N ASP A 136 -17.11 4.19 9.81
CA ASP A 136 -17.93 5.27 10.38
C ASP A 136 -17.11 6.49 10.77
N ASN A 137 -15.81 6.35 10.90
CA ASN A 137 -14.86 7.44 11.14
C ASN A 137 -14.54 8.29 9.91
N LEU A 138 -15.23 8.08 8.82
CA LEU A 138 -15.46 9.00 7.71
C LEU A 138 -14.29 9.92 7.34
N THR A 139 -13.06 9.51 7.61
CA THR A 139 -11.88 10.19 7.11
C THR A 139 -11.50 9.56 5.80
N THR A 140 -11.70 10.27 4.70
CA THR A 140 -11.25 9.84 3.38
C THR A 140 -10.19 10.76 2.86
N VAL A 141 -9.26 10.20 2.12
CA VAL A 141 -8.24 10.97 1.44
C VAL A 141 -8.20 10.57 -0.04
N SER A 142 -8.06 11.56 -0.90
CA SER A 142 -8.02 11.36 -2.36
C SER A 142 -7.16 12.45 -3.01
N ILE A 143 -6.92 12.33 -4.30
CA ILE A 143 -6.25 13.36 -5.09
C ILE A 143 -7.27 14.01 -6.03
N LYS A 144 -7.29 15.33 -6.02
CA LYS A 144 -8.01 16.15 -6.99
C LYS A 144 -7.13 17.32 -7.42
N ASP A 145 -7.02 17.56 -8.72
CA ASP A 145 -6.21 18.64 -9.28
C ASP A 145 -4.78 18.69 -8.73
N ARG A 146 -4.15 17.51 -8.61
CA ARG A 146 -2.81 17.26 -8.05
C ARG A 146 -2.67 17.43 -6.52
N LEU A 147 -3.67 17.93 -5.83
CA LEU A 147 -3.65 18.22 -4.40
C LEU A 147 -4.37 17.12 -3.61
N ILE A 148 -4.04 17.02 -2.34
CA ILE A 148 -4.69 16.07 -1.42
C ILE A 148 -6.03 16.67 -1.00
N VAL A 149 -7.10 15.87 -1.11
CA VAL A 149 -8.43 16.23 -0.61
C VAL A 149 -8.76 15.30 0.56
N LEU A 150 -8.82 15.90 1.73
CA LEU A 150 -9.25 15.26 2.97
C LEU A 150 -10.74 15.53 3.19
N LYS A 151 -11.50 14.48 3.44
CA LYS A 151 -12.88 14.59 3.90
C LYS A 151 -13.00 13.93 5.27
N ARG A 152 -13.40 14.70 6.28
CA ARG A 152 -13.54 14.25 7.67
C ARG A 152 -14.74 14.93 8.32
N ASN A 153 -15.59 14.16 9.00
CA ASN A 153 -16.77 14.68 9.69
C ASN A 153 -17.66 15.57 8.80
N GLY A 154 -17.84 15.21 7.55
CA GLY A 154 -18.62 15.97 6.58
C GLY A 154 -17.91 17.20 5.99
N LEU A 155 -16.79 17.64 6.55
CA LEU A 155 -15.98 18.72 6.02
C LEU A 155 -15.02 18.21 4.95
N THR A 156 -14.82 19.01 3.92
CA THR A 156 -13.84 18.73 2.85
C THR A 156 -12.79 19.82 2.85
N THR A 157 -11.53 19.42 2.99
CA THR A 157 -10.38 20.33 3.02
C THR A 157 -9.39 19.94 1.92
N THR A 158 -8.89 20.91 1.19
CA THR A 158 -7.79 20.69 0.23
C THR A 158 -6.47 21.01 0.92
N LEU A 159 -5.54 20.07 0.86
CA LEU A 159 -4.24 20.15 1.52
C LEU A 159 -3.11 20.16 0.50
N ALA A 160 -2.08 20.93 0.80
CA ALA A 160 -0.84 21.01 0.05
C ALA A 160 0.35 21.11 1.02
N PRO A 161 0.66 20.06 1.79
CA PRO A 161 1.61 20.14 2.91
C PRO A 161 2.99 20.69 2.51
N ASN A 162 3.47 20.35 1.32
CA ASN A 162 4.77 20.78 0.81
C ASN A 162 4.67 21.93 -0.20
N GLY A 163 3.46 22.46 -0.43
CA GLY A 163 3.21 23.58 -1.34
C GLY A 163 2.26 23.25 -2.49
N SER A 164 1.46 24.24 -2.88
CA SER A 164 0.37 24.08 -3.85
C SER A 164 0.81 23.91 -5.32
N ARG A 165 2.09 24.11 -5.62
CA ARG A 165 2.65 23.92 -6.98
C ARG A 165 3.09 22.48 -7.22
N LEU A 166 3.20 21.66 -6.18
CA LEU A 166 3.62 20.25 -6.25
C LEU A 166 2.45 19.33 -6.60
N SER A 167 2.77 18.14 -7.04
CA SER A 167 1.80 17.09 -7.34
C SER A 167 1.93 15.97 -6.32
N TYR A 168 0.80 15.56 -5.77
CA TYR A 168 0.70 14.52 -4.75
C TYR A 168 0.05 13.27 -5.32
N ILE A 169 0.52 12.10 -4.91
CA ILE A 169 -0.05 10.80 -5.24
C ILE A 169 -0.02 9.87 -4.02
N TRP A 170 -0.77 8.79 -4.07
CA TRP A 170 -0.85 7.74 -3.05
C TRP A 170 -1.06 8.23 -1.61
N PRO A 171 -2.02 9.13 -1.36
CA PRO A 171 -2.29 9.55 -0.01
C PRO A 171 -2.97 8.43 0.79
N SER A 172 -2.55 8.25 2.03
CA SER A 172 -3.16 7.32 2.97
C SER A 172 -3.21 7.90 4.38
N VAL A 173 -4.21 7.49 5.14
CA VAL A 173 -4.42 7.93 6.54
C VAL A 173 -3.88 6.86 7.46
N SER A 174 -3.16 7.25 8.52
CA SER A 174 -2.68 6.33 9.55
C SER A 174 -3.86 5.62 10.27
N PRO A 175 -3.64 4.43 10.85
CA PRO A 175 -4.71 3.68 11.55
C PRO A 175 -5.46 4.49 12.61
N HIS A 176 -4.79 5.35 13.36
CA HIS A 176 -5.43 6.24 14.35
C HIS A 176 -6.06 7.51 13.74
N GLY A 177 -5.93 7.73 12.43
CA GLY A 177 -6.52 8.89 11.78
C GLY A 177 -5.88 10.24 12.12
N THR A 178 -4.62 10.23 12.57
CA THR A 178 -3.91 11.42 13.04
C THR A 178 -2.86 11.95 12.07
N GLN A 179 -2.46 11.13 11.11
CA GLN A 179 -1.39 11.43 10.16
C GLN A 179 -1.78 11.07 8.73
N LEU A 180 -1.11 11.71 7.79
CA LEU A 180 -1.17 11.44 6.36
C LEU A 180 0.19 10.98 5.87
N CYS A 181 0.25 9.86 5.14
CA CYS A 181 1.37 9.50 4.30
C CYS A 181 1.00 9.82 2.85
N TYR A 182 1.93 10.36 2.08
CA TYR A 182 1.73 10.71 0.66
C TYR A 182 3.06 10.79 -0.07
N TYR A 183 3.02 10.65 -1.37
CA TYR A 183 4.19 10.81 -2.24
C TYR A 183 4.10 12.15 -2.98
N VAL A 184 5.19 12.91 -2.95
CA VAL A 184 5.36 14.13 -3.73
C VAL A 184 6.14 13.78 -4.98
N CYS A 185 5.53 13.96 -6.16
CA CYS A 185 6.13 13.60 -7.43
C CYS A 185 7.51 14.24 -7.60
N GLY A 186 8.51 13.39 -7.86
CA GLY A 186 9.92 13.79 -7.98
C GLY A 186 10.66 14.05 -6.67
N ASN A 187 9.96 14.06 -5.51
CA ASN A 187 10.57 14.38 -4.21
C ASN A 187 10.50 13.26 -3.18
N GLY A 188 9.72 12.21 -3.42
CA GLY A 188 9.63 11.06 -2.51
C GLY A 188 8.44 11.07 -1.55
N CYS A 189 8.50 10.21 -0.55
CA CYS A 189 7.47 9.98 0.44
C CYS A 189 7.60 10.92 1.64
N TRP A 190 6.46 11.39 2.12
CA TRP A 190 6.32 12.33 3.21
C TRP A 190 5.20 11.89 4.15
N VAL A 191 5.33 12.27 5.42
CA VAL A 191 4.26 12.14 6.42
C VAL A 191 4.00 13.54 7.01
N SER A 192 2.73 13.85 7.25
CA SER A 192 2.32 15.07 7.95
C SER A 192 1.26 14.77 9.00
N ASN A 193 0.93 15.74 9.83
CA ASN A 193 -0.31 15.68 10.59
C ASN A 193 -1.51 15.57 9.63
N ILE A 194 -2.66 15.10 10.14
CA ILE A 194 -3.88 14.90 9.32
C ILE A 194 -4.39 16.18 8.65
N ASP A 195 -4.08 17.33 9.20
CA ASP A 195 -4.41 18.66 8.65
C ASP A 195 -3.39 19.19 7.62
N GLY A 196 -2.36 18.40 7.31
CA GLY A 196 -1.27 18.76 6.41
C GLY A 196 -0.16 19.58 7.05
N SER A 197 -0.24 19.91 8.34
CA SER A 197 0.83 20.59 9.05
C SER A 197 2.01 19.67 9.33
N ASN A 198 3.18 20.27 9.61
CA ASN A 198 4.40 19.58 10.01
C ASN A 198 4.84 18.43 9.06
N PRO A 199 5.04 18.68 7.76
CA PRO A 199 5.47 17.67 6.82
C PRO A 199 6.90 17.20 7.11
N GLN A 200 7.10 15.90 7.18
CA GLN A 200 8.37 15.24 7.44
C GLN A 200 8.71 14.34 6.24
N TYR A 201 9.93 14.46 5.74
CA TYR A 201 10.45 13.59 4.69
C TYR A 201 10.78 12.21 5.24
N ILE A 202 10.37 11.17 4.54
CA ILE A 202 10.66 9.78 4.90
C ILE A 202 11.77 9.22 4.01
N ALA A 203 11.53 9.11 2.71
CA ALA A 203 12.50 8.56 1.78
C ALA A 203 12.13 8.87 0.33
N HIS A 204 13.13 8.79 -0.57
CA HIS A 204 12.90 8.90 -2.01
C HIS A 204 12.33 7.59 -2.57
N ALA A 205 12.96 6.47 -2.25
CA ALA A 205 12.54 5.14 -2.69
C ALA A 205 11.45 4.57 -1.78
N CYS A 206 10.24 5.12 -1.86
CA CYS A 206 9.12 4.81 -0.98
C CYS A 206 7.81 4.94 -1.75
N ARG A 207 7.62 4.10 -2.79
CA ARG A 207 6.42 4.12 -3.64
C ARG A 207 5.35 3.19 -3.10
N ALA A 208 4.08 3.46 -3.44
CA ALA A 208 2.91 2.69 -2.99
C ALA A 208 2.88 2.46 -1.47
N ALA A 209 3.24 3.48 -0.69
CA ALA A 209 3.38 3.42 0.76
C ALA A 209 2.06 3.08 1.47
N GLN A 210 2.12 2.14 2.41
CA GLN A 210 1.00 1.70 3.25
C GLN A 210 1.40 1.77 4.72
N TRP A 211 0.47 2.11 5.59
CA TRP A 211 0.69 2.05 7.03
C TRP A 211 0.67 0.60 7.51
N TYR A 212 1.72 0.18 8.21
CA TYR A 212 1.71 -1.06 9.00
C TYR A 212 1.09 -0.79 10.38
N ASP A 213 1.55 0.27 11.02
CA ASP A 213 1.01 0.84 12.25
C ASP A 213 1.10 2.37 12.23
N ASN A 214 0.97 3.06 13.38
CA ASN A 214 1.04 4.53 13.42
C ASN A 214 2.45 5.11 13.34
N ASN A 215 3.49 4.27 13.38
CA ASN A 215 4.89 4.68 13.36
C ASN A 215 5.70 4.05 12.23
N THR A 216 5.12 3.06 11.53
CA THR A 216 5.81 2.24 10.53
C THR A 216 5.04 2.23 9.23
N ILE A 217 5.75 2.47 8.14
CA ILE A 217 5.24 2.44 6.76
C ILE A 217 5.97 1.33 6.02
N VAL A 218 5.24 0.53 5.25
CA VAL A 218 5.80 -0.38 4.26
C VAL A 218 5.61 0.20 2.87
N ALA A 219 6.60 0.03 2.01
CA ALA A 219 6.58 0.59 0.67
C ALA A 219 7.40 -0.27 -0.29
N MET A 220 7.36 0.04 -1.57
CA MET A 220 8.29 -0.50 -2.54
C MET A 220 9.42 0.49 -2.82
N ALA A 221 10.65 -0.04 -2.88
CA ALA A 221 11.84 0.65 -3.35
C ALA A 221 12.22 0.03 -4.69
N ASP A 222 11.83 0.70 -5.76
CA ASP A 222 11.98 0.24 -7.13
C ASP A 222 13.07 1.01 -7.87
N GLU A 223 13.65 0.34 -8.86
CA GLU A 223 14.61 0.87 -9.82
C GLU A 223 14.10 0.58 -11.23
N ASP A 224 14.28 1.52 -12.16
CA ASP A 224 13.92 1.37 -13.55
C ASP A 224 15.07 1.83 -14.48
N ASP A 225 15.05 1.36 -15.71
CA ASP A 225 16.00 1.76 -16.77
C ASP A 225 15.44 2.88 -17.67
N GLY A 226 14.31 3.47 -17.26
CA GLY A 226 13.55 4.45 -18.03
C GLY A 226 12.45 3.83 -18.91
N HIS A 227 12.38 2.50 -19.02
CA HIS A 227 11.36 1.76 -19.76
C HIS A 227 10.70 0.68 -18.92
N PHE A 228 11.49 -0.07 -18.17
CA PHE A 228 11.02 -1.20 -17.38
C PHE A 228 11.56 -1.14 -15.95
N MET A 229 10.77 -1.63 -15.00
CA MET A 229 11.25 -1.88 -13.64
C MET A 229 12.28 -3.00 -13.68
N THR A 230 13.50 -2.73 -13.24
CA THR A 230 14.62 -3.67 -13.26
C THR A 230 14.84 -4.33 -11.91
N ALA A 231 14.45 -3.67 -10.82
CA ALA A 231 14.49 -4.19 -9.46
C ALA A 231 13.37 -3.56 -8.63
N SER A 232 12.89 -4.27 -7.63
CA SER A 232 12.01 -3.72 -6.59
C SER A 232 12.04 -4.59 -5.35
N ARG A 233 12.09 -3.95 -4.19
CA ARG A 233 12.08 -4.60 -2.87
C ARG A 233 10.99 -4.00 -2.01
N ILE A 234 10.40 -4.81 -1.15
CA ILE A 234 9.55 -4.30 -0.09
C ILE A 234 10.45 -3.82 1.05
N VAL A 235 10.19 -2.61 1.51
CA VAL A 235 10.96 -1.92 2.55
C VAL A 235 10.02 -1.43 3.66
N ALA A 236 10.52 -1.37 4.89
CA ALA A 236 9.84 -0.72 6.00
C ALA A 236 10.62 0.53 6.42
N TYR A 237 9.90 1.59 6.73
CA TYR A 237 10.41 2.85 7.27
C TYR A 237 9.71 3.18 8.57
N THR A 238 10.47 3.58 9.58
CA THR A 238 9.92 4.26 10.75
C THR A 238 9.87 5.76 10.51
N LEU A 239 9.02 6.45 11.26
CA LEU A 239 8.91 7.92 11.15
C LEU A 239 10.16 8.64 11.68
N ASP A 240 11.01 7.98 12.47
CA ASP A 240 12.32 8.49 12.94
C ASP A 240 13.47 8.21 11.96
N GLY A 241 13.17 7.70 10.76
CA GLY A 241 14.10 7.60 9.63
C GLY A 241 14.90 6.29 9.57
N LYS A 242 14.54 5.26 10.35
CA LYS A 242 15.13 3.93 10.17
C LYS A 242 14.53 3.24 8.97
N MET A 243 15.33 2.48 8.25
CA MET A 243 14.91 1.71 7.08
C MET A 243 15.38 0.27 7.19
N GLN A 244 14.51 -0.64 6.76
CA GLN A 244 14.83 -2.06 6.65
C GLN A 244 14.29 -2.60 5.32
N VAL A 245 15.11 -3.39 4.62
CA VAL A 245 14.68 -4.18 3.47
C VAL A 245 14.05 -5.47 3.99
N LEU A 246 12.81 -5.77 3.52
CA LEU A 246 12.04 -6.94 3.96
C LEU A 246 12.12 -8.11 2.98
N THR A 247 12.40 -7.85 1.69
CA THR A 247 12.56 -8.87 0.64
C THR A 247 13.96 -8.85 0.06
N ASN A 248 14.37 -9.94 -0.57
CA ASN A 248 15.66 -10.04 -1.26
C ASN A 248 15.53 -9.73 -2.76
N ASP A 249 16.66 -9.76 -3.48
CA ASP A 249 16.75 -9.42 -4.91
C ASP A 249 16.38 -10.59 -5.86
N SER A 250 15.87 -11.70 -5.32
CA SER A 250 15.47 -12.86 -6.15
C SER A 250 14.13 -12.66 -6.87
N MET A 251 13.41 -11.59 -6.55
CA MET A 251 12.11 -11.25 -7.12
C MET A 251 11.95 -9.73 -7.27
N ILE A 252 11.11 -9.30 -8.18
CA ILE A 252 10.69 -7.89 -8.29
C ILE A 252 9.36 -7.75 -7.53
N ALA A 253 9.45 -7.36 -6.26
CA ALA A 253 8.31 -7.26 -5.34
C ALA A 253 7.64 -5.88 -5.46
N VAL A 254 6.30 -5.87 -5.62
CA VAL A 254 5.54 -4.64 -5.92
C VAL A 254 4.26 -4.53 -5.08
N GLU A 255 3.80 -3.30 -4.92
CA GLU A 255 2.50 -2.92 -4.35
C GLU A 255 2.20 -3.62 -3.02
N PRO A 256 2.95 -3.34 -1.94
CA PRO A 256 2.71 -3.96 -0.64
C PRO A 256 1.43 -3.44 0.02
N TYR A 257 0.80 -4.32 0.80
CA TYR A 257 -0.25 -3.99 1.76
C TYR A 257 0.10 -4.60 3.11
N ALA A 258 -0.28 -3.92 4.19
CA ALA A 258 0.11 -4.34 5.52
C ALA A 258 -1.07 -4.30 6.50
N ALA A 259 -1.17 -5.29 7.37
CA ALA A 259 -2.10 -5.35 8.49
C ALA A 259 -1.69 -6.44 9.48
N ASN A 260 -1.91 -6.19 10.77
CA ASN A 260 -1.89 -7.15 11.87
C ASN A 260 -0.81 -8.25 11.79
N GLY A 261 0.44 -7.84 11.75
CA GLY A 261 1.54 -8.80 11.73
C GLY A 261 1.84 -9.42 10.36
N ALA A 262 1.23 -8.92 9.29
CA ALA A 262 1.45 -9.40 7.93
C ALA A 262 1.78 -8.25 6.97
N VAL A 263 2.63 -8.53 6.00
CA VAL A 263 2.83 -7.73 4.80
C VAL A 263 2.61 -8.63 3.60
N VAL A 264 1.67 -8.29 2.74
CA VAL A 264 1.39 -9.02 1.49
C VAL A 264 1.80 -8.17 0.30
N PHE A 265 2.32 -8.82 -0.73
CA PHE A 265 2.77 -8.14 -1.94
C PHE A 265 2.69 -9.08 -3.14
N SER A 266 2.78 -8.50 -4.32
CA SER A 266 2.85 -9.26 -5.58
C SER A 266 4.25 -9.17 -6.19
N THR A 267 4.55 -10.07 -7.13
CA THR A 267 5.67 -9.93 -8.06
C THR A 267 5.17 -9.48 -9.44
N LEU A 268 6.07 -9.04 -10.30
CA LEU A 268 5.71 -8.73 -11.68
C LEU A 268 5.21 -9.96 -12.46
N ASP A 269 5.57 -11.17 -12.02
CA ASP A 269 5.11 -12.43 -12.63
C ASP A 269 3.73 -12.88 -12.12
N GLY A 270 3.09 -12.07 -11.25
CA GLY A 270 1.76 -12.34 -10.71
C GLY A 270 1.73 -13.36 -9.56
N GLU A 271 2.87 -13.67 -8.97
CA GLU A 271 2.93 -14.43 -7.72
C GLU A 271 2.58 -13.55 -6.53
N VAL A 272 1.93 -14.12 -5.53
CA VAL A 272 1.53 -13.41 -4.31
C VAL A 272 2.27 -14.00 -3.11
N TYR A 273 2.89 -13.14 -2.34
CA TYR A 273 3.67 -13.50 -1.16
C TYR A 273 3.11 -12.86 0.10
N MET A 274 3.31 -13.52 1.23
CA MET A 274 3.04 -13.00 2.55
C MET A 274 4.29 -13.11 3.43
N LEU A 275 4.64 -12.00 4.06
CA LEU A 275 5.58 -11.93 5.18
C LEU A 275 4.78 -11.94 6.48
N ASN A 276 5.12 -12.83 7.40
CA ASN A 276 4.70 -12.72 8.78
C ASN A 276 5.75 -11.89 9.52
N VAL A 277 5.32 -10.81 10.16
CA VAL A 277 6.19 -9.84 10.83
C VAL A 277 5.72 -9.54 12.24
N LYS A 278 6.65 -9.13 13.10
CA LYS A 278 6.41 -8.70 14.48
C LYS A 278 6.99 -7.32 14.73
#